data_255ca346d095ad5adcfef44a19ce8a1f
#
_entry.id   255ca346d095ad5adcfef44a19ce8a1f
#
_cell.length_a   1.000
_cell.length_b   1.000
_cell.length_c   1.000
_cell.angle_alpha   90.00
_cell.angle_beta   90.00
_cell.angle_gamma   90.00
#
_symmetry.space_group_name_H-M   'P 1'
#
loop_
_entity.id
_entity.type
_entity.pdbx_description
1 polymer ?
#
loop_
_entity_poly.entity_id
_entity_poly.type
_entity_poly.pdbx_seq_one_letter_code
_entity_poly.pdbx_strand_id
1 'polypeptide(L)'
;MIKSSLKICLNLRRKSLLSVLFLVIASSSFVEATVQEPAADSDSSKEKYGIWVAGEDEGKRLQQMRLRVYPQAAAIPAFKHRLIPAANDRVDGNAAIFYLKAMGFFEQSRAQEQLAKLLRKWSDEATDEQRKLGDYPPYVWKEIEPESLPKEKVAQYLRLHSFQPEILYDAARRTRFEHDRAIERESNPIGYLLPSIQQHRQLARVQSLRCRFAIAEGRIDEAVEIVGQIMAMGVHLGTDEFLVSTLVGVALHGIGTDAGLMLSQQPETPNLYWALAACPDPAIDLKRAFAWERQFLLAQMPLLREVNEEIRSSDFWVDFTKRFAKVLNEFTKEYRDSFNQTSIEGWDELRIATTIARDYPAARDFLYEVYGMSEEKLDQYTKTQIVFLTIIKYNEFAQDEAYKHFVVPFATRTQANSSGIKRGSDLMEMWSERFSHSGQEPISSSILSLGDVLVAPSEHVVAAAAAAQQRQNLWQTVEALRLTAAENGGKLVESLDELSVPAPLDPGTNKPFEYESDGKVATLRASKINWHGREIKVELMSRDEQKEDNQ
;
A
#
# COMPACT_ATOMS: atom_id res chain seq x y z
N MET A 1 3.03 -23.27 -17.89
CA MET A 1 2.96 -22.22 -16.87
C MET A 1 2.41 -20.87 -17.35
N ILE A 2 2.74 -20.35 -18.50
CA ILE A 2 2.22 -19.06 -19.03
C ILE A 2 0.69 -19.05 -19.25
N LYS A 3 0.05 -20.18 -19.57
CA LYS A 3 -1.41 -20.27 -19.78
C LYS A 3 -2.25 -20.25 -18.49
N SER A 4 -1.70 -20.60 -17.33
CA SER A 4 -2.42 -20.51 -16.04
C SER A 4 -2.37 -19.10 -15.47
N SER A 5 -1.27 -18.39 -15.62
CA SER A 5 -1.13 -16.98 -15.21
C SER A 5 -2.04 -16.05 -16.03
N LEU A 6 -2.24 -16.35 -17.33
CA LEU A 6 -3.17 -15.57 -18.16
C LEU A 6 -4.64 -15.78 -17.76
N LYS A 7 -5.02 -16.97 -17.28
CA LYS A 7 -6.39 -17.22 -16.79
C LYS A 7 -6.68 -16.51 -15.46
N ILE A 8 -5.69 -16.38 -14.59
CA ILE A 8 -5.80 -15.63 -13.32
C ILE A 8 -5.88 -14.12 -13.60
N CYS A 9 -5.08 -13.60 -14.53
CA CYS A 9 -5.18 -12.21 -14.99
C CYS A 9 -6.50 -11.90 -15.68
N LEU A 10 -7.09 -12.85 -16.44
CA LEU A 10 -8.39 -12.67 -17.11
C LEU A 10 -9.58 -12.70 -16.13
N ASN A 11 -9.49 -13.44 -15.02
CA ASN A 11 -10.50 -13.39 -13.95
C ASN A 11 -10.41 -12.14 -13.08
N LEU A 12 -9.21 -11.55 -12.92
CA LEU A 12 -9.00 -10.27 -12.24
C LEU A 12 -9.50 -9.06 -13.07
N ARG A 13 -9.53 -9.17 -14.41
CA ARG A 13 -10.08 -8.13 -15.32
C ARG A 13 -11.58 -7.88 -15.16
N ARG A 14 -12.31 -8.75 -14.44
CA ARG A 14 -13.77 -8.66 -14.29
C ARG A 14 -14.26 -7.84 -13.10
N LYS A 15 -13.40 -7.36 -12.19
CA LYS A 15 -13.86 -6.99 -10.84
C LYS A 15 -13.82 -5.52 -10.45
N SER A 16 -13.62 -4.55 -11.22
CA SER A 16 -13.91 -3.11 -11.02
C SER A 16 -12.89 -2.17 -11.68
N LEU A 17 -13.29 -0.95 -11.94
CA LEU A 17 -12.50 0.16 -12.50
C LEU A 17 -11.29 0.49 -11.62
N LEU A 18 -11.47 0.51 -10.31
CA LEU A 18 -10.41 0.68 -9.33
C LEU A 18 -9.45 -0.52 -9.30
N SER A 19 -9.92 -1.75 -9.57
CA SER A 19 -9.03 -2.91 -9.74
C SER A 19 -8.10 -2.75 -10.94
N VAL A 20 -8.54 -2.10 -12.00
CA VAL A 20 -7.72 -1.83 -13.19
C VAL A 20 -6.81 -0.62 -12.96
N LEU A 21 -7.28 0.45 -12.32
CA LEU A 21 -6.45 1.57 -11.86
C LEU A 21 -5.42 1.08 -10.83
N PHE A 22 -5.83 0.18 -9.95
CA PHE A 22 -4.96 -0.51 -8.99
C PHE A 22 -3.96 -1.45 -9.68
N LEU A 23 -4.35 -2.18 -10.71
CA LEU A 23 -3.43 -3.02 -11.50
C LEU A 23 -2.43 -2.19 -12.28
N VAL A 24 -2.81 -1.07 -12.85
CA VAL A 24 -1.90 -0.16 -13.58
C VAL A 24 -0.95 0.56 -12.61
N ILE A 25 -1.43 1.01 -11.46
CA ILE A 25 -0.59 1.59 -10.41
C ILE A 25 0.21 0.50 -9.68
N ALA A 26 -0.35 -0.67 -9.46
CA ALA A 26 0.33 -1.82 -8.86
C ALA A 26 1.26 -2.53 -9.86
N SER A 27 0.91 -2.68 -11.13
CA SER A 27 1.77 -3.35 -12.11
C SER A 27 2.95 -2.49 -12.54
N SER A 28 2.83 -1.16 -12.55
CA SER A 28 3.97 -0.29 -12.85
C SER A 28 4.86 0.03 -11.64
N SER A 29 4.45 -0.31 -10.40
CA SER A 29 5.15 0.15 -9.20
C SER A 29 5.19 -0.85 -8.04
N PHE A 30 4.27 -1.80 -7.95
CA PHE A 30 4.29 -2.87 -6.93
C PHE A 30 5.12 -4.07 -7.40
N VAL A 31 5.25 -4.28 -8.71
CA VAL A 31 6.09 -5.33 -9.29
C VAL A 31 7.58 -4.98 -9.17
N GLU A 32 7.93 -3.70 -9.07
CA GLU A 32 9.34 -3.29 -8.88
C GLU A 32 9.80 -3.26 -7.42
N ALA A 33 8.87 -3.32 -6.45
CA ALA A 33 9.22 -3.67 -5.06
C ALA A 33 9.17 -5.19 -4.82
N THR A 34 8.68 -5.97 -5.79
CA THR A 34 8.75 -7.42 -5.81
C THR A 34 9.91 -7.83 -6.69
N VAL A 35 11.00 -8.18 -6.05
CA VAL A 35 12.00 -9.13 -6.51
C VAL A 35 11.96 -9.35 -8.03
N GLN A 36 12.79 -8.61 -8.76
CA GLN A 36 13.28 -9.05 -10.06
C GLN A 36 13.86 -10.45 -9.85
N GLU A 37 13.42 -11.42 -10.65
CA GLU A 37 14.18 -12.67 -10.79
C GLU A 37 15.63 -12.26 -11.07
N PRO A 38 16.61 -12.70 -10.27
CA PRO A 38 17.99 -12.42 -10.59
C PRO A 38 18.24 -13.00 -11.98
N ALA A 39 18.74 -12.17 -12.90
CA ALA A 39 19.33 -12.68 -14.13
C ALA A 39 20.35 -13.72 -13.69
N ALA A 40 20.17 -14.96 -14.14
CA ALA A 40 21.14 -16.00 -13.94
C ALA A 40 22.43 -15.56 -14.64
N ASP A 41 23.41 -15.16 -13.85
CA ASP A 41 24.83 -14.92 -14.09
C ASP A 41 25.28 -13.58 -13.50
N SER A 42 25.42 -13.57 -12.19
CA SER A 42 26.43 -12.76 -11.52
C SER A 42 26.90 -13.55 -10.31
N ASP A 43 28.18 -13.57 -10.11
CA ASP A 43 28.95 -14.26 -9.09
C ASP A 43 28.17 -14.50 -7.78
N SER A 44 27.48 -15.66 -7.68
CA SER A 44 26.51 -16.00 -6.65
C SER A 44 27.16 -16.52 -5.37
N SER A 45 28.47 -16.28 -5.18
CA SER A 45 29.21 -16.81 -4.04
C SER A 45 29.19 -15.95 -2.78
N LYS A 46 28.72 -14.69 -2.84
CA LYS A 46 28.60 -13.85 -1.64
C LYS A 46 27.16 -13.79 -1.13
N GLU A 47 26.94 -14.34 0.05
CA GLU A 47 25.67 -14.21 0.77
C GLU A 47 25.36 -12.72 1.03
N LYS A 48 24.15 -12.26 0.61
CA LYS A 48 23.70 -10.89 0.83
C LYS A 48 22.93 -10.79 2.15
N TYR A 49 23.25 -9.81 2.97
CA TYR A 49 22.60 -9.55 4.24
C TYR A 49 21.76 -8.25 4.20
N GLY A 50 20.65 -8.23 4.95
CA GLY A 50 19.77 -7.05 5.06
C GLY A 50 18.96 -6.72 3.80
N ILE A 51 18.84 -7.65 2.87
CA ILE A 51 18.14 -7.50 1.60
C ILE A 51 17.17 -8.67 1.42
N TRP A 52 15.93 -8.36 1.04
CA TRP A 52 14.94 -9.38 0.69
C TRP A 52 15.27 -10.03 -0.64
N VAL A 53 15.36 -11.34 -0.66
CA VAL A 53 15.57 -12.15 -1.86
C VAL A 53 14.35 -13.04 -2.09
N ALA A 54 14.02 -13.28 -3.37
CA ALA A 54 13.00 -14.25 -3.71
C ALA A 54 13.55 -15.66 -3.47
N GLY A 55 12.76 -16.47 -2.78
CA GLY A 55 12.99 -17.91 -2.61
C GLY A 55 11.71 -18.67 -2.96
N GLU A 56 11.84 -19.97 -3.08
CA GLU A 56 10.72 -20.89 -3.19
C GLU A 56 10.81 -21.93 -2.06
N ASP A 57 9.72 -22.16 -1.38
CA ASP A 57 9.57 -23.24 -0.43
C ASP A 57 8.35 -24.08 -0.83
N GLU A 58 8.55 -25.36 -1.13
CA GLU A 58 7.52 -26.30 -1.61
C GLU A 58 6.66 -25.74 -2.77
N GLY A 59 7.28 -24.99 -3.71
CA GLY A 59 6.58 -24.36 -4.83
C GLY A 59 5.76 -23.11 -4.46
N LYS A 60 5.94 -22.57 -3.26
CA LYS A 60 5.33 -21.32 -2.78
C LYS A 60 6.36 -20.19 -2.83
N ARG A 61 5.93 -19.01 -3.25
CA ARG A 61 6.79 -17.82 -3.24
C ARG A 61 7.09 -17.40 -1.80
N LEU A 62 8.37 -17.30 -1.48
CA LEU A 62 8.90 -16.90 -0.20
C LEU A 62 9.82 -15.68 -0.38
N GLN A 63 9.72 -14.69 0.50
CA GLN A 63 10.70 -13.62 0.62
C GLN A 63 11.60 -13.95 1.80
N GLN A 64 12.90 -14.06 1.57
CA GLN A 64 13.88 -14.40 2.58
C GLN A 64 14.85 -13.24 2.80
N MET A 65 15.21 -13.01 4.07
CA MET A 65 16.25 -12.06 4.46
C MET A 65 17.19 -12.72 5.45
N ARG A 66 18.50 -12.48 5.31
CA ARG A 66 19.50 -12.86 6.31
C ARG A 66 19.96 -11.62 7.04
N LEU A 67 20.11 -11.71 8.36
CA LEU A 67 20.58 -10.64 9.22
C LEU A 67 21.71 -11.14 10.11
N ARG A 68 22.79 -10.37 10.20
CA ARG A 68 23.80 -10.51 11.25
C ARG A 68 23.50 -9.47 12.31
N VAL A 69 23.18 -9.91 13.52
CA VAL A 69 22.81 -9.00 14.60
C VAL A 69 23.71 -9.20 15.80
N TYR A 70 23.84 -8.14 16.61
CA TYR A 70 24.65 -8.14 17.81
C TYR A 70 23.76 -8.04 19.05
N PRO A 71 24.10 -8.73 20.16
CA PRO A 71 23.42 -8.54 21.43
C PRO A 71 23.45 -7.09 21.84
N GLN A 72 22.29 -6.52 22.17
CA GLN A 72 22.19 -5.11 22.55
C GLN A 72 21.12 -4.92 23.63
N ALA A 73 21.56 -4.46 24.80
CA ALA A 73 20.67 -4.18 25.91
C ALA A 73 19.65 -3.07 25.58
N ALA A 74 18.51 -3.10 26.27
CA ALA A 74 17.51 -2.06 26.16
C ALA A 74 18.09 -0.68 26.47
N ALA A 75 17.64 0.34 25.74
CA ALA A 75 17.99 1.72 26.02
C ALA A 75 17.45 2.16 27.39
N ILE A 76 18.24 2.96 28.13
CA ILE A 76 17.84 3.56 29.39
C ILE A 76 17.94 5.09 29.26
N PRO A 77 16.85 5.85 29.42
CA PRO A 77 15.47 5.37 29.61
C PRO A 77 14.93 4.65 28.35
N ALA A 78 13.91 3.81 28.48
CA ALA A 78 13.36 2.95 27.43
C ALA A 78 13.06 3.71 26.12
N PHE A 79 12.59 4.94 26.19
CA PHE A 79 12.26 5.79 25.05
C PHE A 79 13.34 6.84 24.74
N LYS A 80 14.60 6.55 25.04
CA LYS A 80 15.75 7.40 24.64
C LYS A 80 15.81 7.58 23.12
N HIS A 81 15.52 6.51 22.38
CA HIS A 81 15.40 6.54 20.93
C HIS A 81 13.93 6.39 20.53
N ARG A 82 13.49 7.14 19.54
CA ARG A 82 12.12 7.14 19.03
C ARG A 82 12.12 7.12 17.52
N LEU A 83 11.30 6.29 16.93
CA LEU A 83 11.07 6.27 15.48
C LEU A 83 9.95 7.23 15.09
N ILE A 84 8.92 7.32 15.92
CA ILE A 84 7.82 8.28 15.74
C ILE A 84 7.85 9.30 16.88
N PRO A 85 7.72 10.61 16.61
CA PRO A 85 7.70 11.65 17.63
C PRO A 85 6.62 11.39 18.69
N ALA A 86 6.97 11.55 19.96
CA ALA A 86 6.01 11.48 21.05
C ALA A 86 4.95 12.60 20.93
N ALA A 87 3.81 12.43 21.59
CA ALA A 87 2.73 13.41 21.54
C ALA A 87 3.19 14.83 21.92
N ASN A 88 4.07 14.94 22.93
CA ASN A 88 4.61 16.22 23.40
C ASN A 88 5.66 16.85 22.45
N ASP A 89 6.27 16.04 21.57
CA ASP A 89 7.27 16.49 20.60
C ASP A 89 6.62 16.87 19.26
N ARG A 90 5.32 16.58 19.12
CA ARG A 90 4.56 16.94 17.93
C ARG A 90 4.23 18.43 17.92
N VAL A 91 4.28 19.00 16.72
CA VAL A 91 3.96 20.39 16.45
C VAL A 91 2.69 20.43 15.61
N ASP A 92 1.69 21.19 16.06
CA ASP A 92 0.46 21.34 15.25
C ASP A 92 0.79 21.92 13.88
N GLY A 93 0.17 21.35 12.86
CA GLY A 93 0.33 21.78 11.47
C GLY A 93 0.26 20.64 10.47
N ASN A 94 0.33 21.03 9.20
CA ASN A 94 0.18 20.12 8.06
C ASN A 94 1.54 19.70 7.49
N ALA A 95 1.86 18.40 7.56
CA ALA A 95 3.08 17.81 7.03
C ALA A 95 3.18 17.89 5.50
N ALA A 96 2.04 17.90 4.78
CA ALA A 96 2.03 17.90 3.32
C ALA A 96 2.81 19.07 2.72
N ILE A 97 2.75 20.26 3.34
CA ILE A 97 3.48 21.46 2.89
C ILE A 97 5.00 21.21 2.96
N PHE A 98 5.46 20.57 4.02
CA PHE A 98 6.88 20.25 4.20
C PHE A 98 7.34 19.20 3.19
N TYR A 99 6.56 18.17 2.95
CA TYR A 99 6.89 17.17 1.93
C TYR A 99 6.96 17.80 0.53
N LEU A 100 6.02 18.69 0.18
CA LEU A 100 6.07 19.42 -1.09
C LEU A 100 7.34 20.30 -1.20
N LYS A 101 7.74 20.98 -0.12
CA LYS A 101 9.00 21.70 -0.08
C LYS A 101 10.21 20.77 -0.26
N ALA A 102 10.24 19.63 0.41
CA ALA A 102 11.31 18.65 0.30
C ALA A 102 11.41 18.04 -1.12
N MET A 103 10.31 17.99 -1.86
CA MET A 103 10.27 17.59 -3.27
C MET A 103 10.76 18.68 -4.22
N GLY A 104 10.90 19.92 -3.74
CA GLY A 104 11.34 21.05 -4.56
C GLY A 104 10.26 21.69 -5.41
N PHE A 105 8.99 21.53 -5.10
CA PHE A 105 7.89 22.11 -5.90
C PHE A 105 7.87 23.64 -5.91
N PHE A 106 8.42 24.26 -4.88
CA PHE A 106 8.40 25.72 -4.72
C PHE A 106 9.66 26.41 -5.22
N GLU A 107 10.68 25.63 -5.62
CA GLU A 107 11.94 26.15 -6.09
C GLU A 107 12.38 25.41 -7.36
N GLN A 108 12.44 26.10 -8.50
CA GLN A 108 13.29 25.68 -9.62
C GLN A 108 14.74 25.88 -9.19
N SER A 109 15.22 24.98 -8.34
CA SER A 109 16.53 25.16 -7.75
C SER A 109 17.62 24.76 -8.75
N ARG A 110 18.73 25.47 -8.70
CA ARG A 110 19.98 25.12 -9.39
C ARG A 110 20.41 23.67 -9.09
N ALA A 111 20.02 23.14 -7.91
CA ALA A 111 20.24 21.75 -7.52
C ALA A 111 19.45 20.76 -8.39
N GLN A 112 18.21 21.07 -8.76
CA GLN A 112 17.40 20.20 -9.64
C GLN A 112 17.99 20.12 -11.06
N GLU A 113 18.48 21.22 -11.60
CA GLU A 113 19.17 21.22 -12.90
C GLU A 113 20.47 20.40 -12.85
N GLN A 114 21.24 20.54 -11.77
CA GLN A 114 22.45 19.77 -11.57
C GLN A 114 22.15 18.28 -11.38
N LEU A 115 21.09 17.93 -10.63
CA LEU A 115 20.63 16.58 -10.49
C LEU A 115 20.21 15.97 -11.83
N ALA A 116 19.41 16.70 -12.62
CA ALA A 116 19.00 16.24 -13.95
C ALA A 116 20.19 15.99 -14.88
N LYS A 117 21.20 16.86 -14.85
CA LYS A 117 22.45 16.68 -15.62
C LYS A 117 23.24 15.46 -15.15
N LEU A 118 23.35 15.26 -13.83
CA LEU A 118 24.06 14.12 -13.26
C LEU A 118 23.38 12.78 -13.60
N LEU A 119 22.06 12.71 -13.46
CA LEU A 119 21.28 11.51 -13.80
C LEU A 119 21.34 11.19 -15.30
N ARG A 120 21.26 12.20 -16.16
CA ARG A 120 21.46 12.02 -17.62
C ARG A 120 22.85 11.46 -17.91
N LYS A 121 23.91 12.06 -17.35
CA LYS A 121 25.28 11.57 -17.51
C LYS A 121 25.39 10.08 -17.16
N TRP A 122 24.89 9.67 -15.99
CA TRP A 122 24.95 8.26 -15.57
C TRP A 122 24.08 7.33 -16.43
N SER A 123 22.94 7.83 -16.91
CA SER A 123 22.11 7.08 -17.86
C SER A 123 22.78 6.93 -19.22
N ASP A 124 23.49 7.94 -19.71
CA ASP A 124 24.21 7.91 -20.99
C ASP A 124 25.45 7.00 -20.94
N GLU A 125 26.08 6.92 -19.76
CA GLU A 125 27.22 6.04 -19.50
C GLU A 125 26.79 4.56 -19.36
N ALA A 126 25.50 4.27 -19.08
CA ALA A 126 24.96 2.94 -18.92
C ALA A 126 24.72 2.25 -20.29
N THR A 127 24.89 0.93 -20.34
CA THR A 127 24.51 0.14 -21.52
C THR A 127 22.99 0.08 -21.68
N ASP A 128 22.51 -0.29 -22.88
CA ASP A 128 21.07 -0.44 -23.13
C ASP A 128 20.44 -1.52 -22.21
N GLU A 129 21.19 -2.56 -21.91
CA GLU A 129 20.77 -3.61 -21.00
C GLU A 129 20.67 -3.10 -19.55
N GLN A 130 21.68 -2.39 -19.07
CA GLN A 130 21.69 -1.75 -17.75
C GLN A 130 20.54 -0.74 -17.62
N ARG A 131 20.26 0.06 -18.66
CA ARG A 131 19.12 1.00 -18.65
C ARG A 131 17.79 0.28 -18.52
N LYS A 132 17.59 -0.82 -19.25
CA LYS A 132 16.36 -1.64 -19.19
C LYS A 132 16.17 -2.29 -17.83
N LEU A 133 17.24 -2.74 -17.20
CA LEU A 133 17.23 -3.38 -15.89
C LEU A 133 17.27 -2.38 -14.73
N GLY A 134 17.53 -1.08 -15.00
CA GLY A 134 17.75 -0.09 -13.94
C GLY A 134 19.09 -0.27 -13.21
N ASP A 135 20.04 -1.00 -13.82
CA ASP A 135 21.35 -1.36 -13.24
C ASP A 135 22.40 -0.25 -13.49
N TYR A 136 22.10 0.96 -13.00
CA TYR A 136 23.02 2.09 -13.05
C TYR A 136 22.74 3.09 -11.91
N PRO A 137 23.73 3.94 -11.52
CA PRO A 137 23.54 4.91 -10.43
C PRO A 137 22.37 5.87 -10.68
N PRO A 138 21.58 6.23 -9.65
CA PRO A 138 21.66 5.79 -8.24
C PRO A 138 20.84 4.53 -7.94
N TYR A 139 20.23 3.91 -8.91
CA TYR A 139 19.20 2.88 -8.72
C TYR A 139 19.77 1.59 -8.13
N VAL A 140 20.99 1.20 -8.51
CA VAL A 140 21.68 0.02 -7.99
C VAL A 140 22.07 0.12 -6.51
N TRP A 141 22.24 1.34 -5.99
CA TRP A 141 22.72 1.55 -4.61
C TRP A 141 21.74 1.09 -3.53
N LYS A 142 20.48 0.90 -3.88
CA LYS A 142 19.46 0.34 -2.98
C LYS A 142 19.72 -1.15 -2.62
N GLU A 143 20.50 -1.85 -3.44
CA GLU A 143 20.79 -3.29 -3.32
C GLU A 143 22.24 -3.57 -2.90
N ILE A 144 23.00 -2.51 -2.58
CA ILE A 144 24.38 -2.61 -2.12
C ILE A 144 24.40 -2.49 -0.59
N GLU A 145 25.16 -3.35 0.07
CA GLU A 145 25.41 -3.26 1.50
C GLU A 145 26.10 -1.94 1.83
N PRO A 146 25.82 -1.31 3.01
CA PRO A 146 26.36 0.01 3.36
C PRO A 146 27.87 0.12 3.23
N GLU A 147 28.61 -0.92 3.63
CA GLU A 147 30.07 -0.98 3.61
C GLU A 147 30.64 -0.94 2.19
N SER A 148 29.90 -1.47 1.22
CA SER A 148 30.29 -1.57 -0.20
C SER A 148 29.84 -0.37 -1.03
N LEU A 149 29.17 0.63 -0.45
CA LEU A 149 28.69 1.80 -1.19
C LEU A 149 29.86 2.62 -1.79
N PRO A 150 29.72 3.11 -3.05
CA PRO A 150 30.71 4.04 -3.63
C PRO A 150 30.56 5.43 -3.00
N LYS A 151 31.11 5.61 -1.79
CA LYS A 151 30.89 6.75 -0.88
C LYS A 151 30.98 8.11 -1.56
N GLU A 152 31.98 8.35 -2.42
CA GLU A 152 32.17 9.62 -3.10
C GLU A 152 30.99 9.96 -4.05
N LYS A 153 30.55 8.97 -4.86
CA LYS A 153 29.42 9.15 -5.80
C LYS A 153 28.12 9.35 -5.01
N VAL A 154 27.90 8.57 -3.94
CA VAL A 154 26.73 8.70 -3.08
C VAL A 154 26.71 10.06 -2.39
N ALA A 155 27.85 10.51 -1.84
CA ALA A 155 27.97 11.84 -1.26
C ALA A 155 27.70 12.97 -2.27
N GLN A 156 28.19 12.83 -3.52
CA GLN A 156 27.89 13.78 -4.61
C GLN A 156 26.39 13.87 -4.88
N TYR A 157 25.69 12.72 -4.97
CA TYR A 157 24.25 12.65 -5.18
C TYR A 157 23.47 13.27 -4.02
N LEU A 158 23.81 12.89 -2.78
CA LEU A 158 23.13 13.37 -1.59
C LEU A 158 23.34 14.87 -1.32
N ARG A 159 24.47 15.46 -1.74
CA ARG A 159 24.67 16.92 -1.68
C ARG A 159 23.63 17.71 -2.48
N LEU A 160 23.14 17.17 -3.58
CA LEU A 160 22.07 17.80 -4.37
C LEU A 160 20.71 17.76 -3.66
N HIS A 161 20.60 16.92 -2.63
CA HIS A 161 19.43 16.77 -1.75
C HIS A 161 19.68 17.30 -0.33
N SER A 162 20.70 18.16 -0.12
CA SER A 162 21.12 18.63 1.20
C SER A 162 20.08 19.47 1.94
N PHE A 163 19.12 20.06 1.21
CA PHE A 163 18.02 20.85 1.79
C PHE A 163 16.91 19.98 2.42
N GLN A 164 16.87 18.68 2.14
CA GLN A 164 15.77 17.80 2.57
C GLN A 164 15.77 17.44 4.06
N PRO A 165 16.89 17.14 4.74
CA PRO A 165 16.87 16.59 6.10
C PRO A 165 16.10 17.44 7.12
N GLU A 166 16.39 18.74 7.20
CA GLU A 166 15.72 19.65 8.13
C GLU A 166 14.22 19.76 7.85
N ILE A 167 13.86 19.84 6.57
CA ILE A 167 12.45 19.91 6.14
C ILE A 167 11.71 18.62 6.52
N LEU A 168 12.35 17.46 6.38
CA LEU A 168 11.76 16.17 6.72
C LEU A 168 11.67 15.95 8.22
N TYR A 169 12.65 16.43 8.98
CA TYR A 169 12.57 16.47 10.44
C TYR A 169 11.33 17.26 10.89
N ASP A 170 11.13 18.45 10.34
CA ASP A 170 9.96 19.26 10.63
C ASP A 170 8.65 18.61 10.17
N ALA A 171 8.65 17.95 9.00
CA ALA A 171 7.49 17.20 8.48
C ALA A 171 7.08 16.06 9.42
N ALA A 172 8.06 15.26 9.88
CA ALA A 172 7.81 14.09 10.72
C ALA A 172 7.12 14.43 12.05
N ARG A 173 7.32 15.66 12.55
CA ARG A 173 6.73 16.14 13.81
C ARG A 173 5.33 16.73 13.67
N ARG A 174 4.80 16.90 12.45
CA ARG A 174 3.46 17.50 12.24
C ARG A 174 2.35 16.53 12.65
N THR A 175 1.24 17.12 13.14
CA THR A 175 0.10 16.35 13.64
C THR A 175 -0.86 15.92 12.54
N ARG A 176 -0.85 16.60 11.39
CA ARG A 176 -1.80 16.40 10.28
C ARG A 176 -1.07 16.24 8.96
N PHE A 177 -1.72 15.51 8.06
CA PHE A 177 -1.33 15.41 6.65
C PHE A 177 -2.59 15.57 5.80
N GLU A 178 -2.69 16.68 5.10
CA GLU A 178 -3.87 17.02 4.31
C GLU A 178 -3.41 17.74 3.04
N HIS A 179 -3.85 17.25 1.91
CA HIS A 179 -3.78 17.97 0.65
C HIS A 179 -5.13 18.64 0.41
N ASP A 180 -5.15 19.96 0.29
CA ASP A 180 -6.34 20.68 -0.17
C ASP A 180 -6.43 20.50 -1.70
N ARG A 181 -7.08 19.43 -2.11
CA ARG A 181 -7.21 19.05 -3.52
C ARG A 181 -8.46 19.59 -4.18
N ALA A 182 -9.39 20.12 -3.40
CA ALA A 182 -10.69 20.64 -3.88
C ALA A 182 -11.41 19.67 -4.85
N ILE A 183 -11.32 18.36 -4.59
CA ILE A 183 -11.82 17.27 -5.45
C ILE A 183 -13.30 17.41 -5.80
N GLU A 184 -14.07 18.01 -4.91
CA GLU A 184 -15.50 18.29 -5.15
C GLU A 184 -15.71 19.24 -6.35
N ARG A 185 -14.66 19.95 -6.78
CA ARG A 185 -14.67 20.85 -7.95
C ARG A 185 -14.13 20.21 -9.22
N GLU A 186 -13.53 19.01 -9.08
CA GLU A 186 -13.00 18.29 -10.22
C GLU A 186 -14.12 17.64 -11.03
N SER A 187 -14.08 17.81 -12.34
CA SER A 187 -15.02 17.17 -13.27
C SER A 187 -14.81 15.66 -13.36
N ASN A 188 -13.59 15.21 -13.13
CA ASN A 188 -13.18 13.79 -13.16
C ASN A 188 -12.36 13.41 -11.93
N PRO A 189 -12.99 13.12 -10.78
CA PRO A 189 -12.29 12.69 -9.57
C PRO A 189 -11.48 11.40 -9.74
N ILE A 190 -11.93 10.45 -10.57
CA ILE A 190 -11.22 9.19 -10.84
C ILE A 190 -9.92 9.44 -11.62
N GLY A 191 -9.99 10.31 -12.62
CA GLY A 191 -8.84 10.67 -13.44
C GLY A 191 -7.91 11.67 -12.76
N TYR A 192 -8.22 12.10 -11.53
CA TYR A 192 -7.39 13.05 -10.81
C TYR A 192 -5.99 12.49 -10.59
N LEU A 193 -5.04 13.08 -11.27
CA LEU A 193 -3.65 12.69 -11.13
C LEU A 193 -3.10 13.15 -9.78
N LEU A 194 -2.49 12.22 -9.06
CA LEU A 194 -1.82 12.47 -7.80
C LEU A 194 -0.29 12.60 -8.04
N PRO A 195 0.20 13.69 -8.67
CA PRO A 195 1.59 13.78 -9.11
C PRO A 195 2.58 13.73 -7.94
N SER A 196 2.18 14.19 -6.76
CA SER A 196 2.99 14.14 -5.56
C SER A 196 3.23 12.72 -5.03
N ILE A 197 2.37 11.75 -5.35
CA ILE A 197 2.45 10.38 -4.82
C ILE A 197 3.75 9.68 -5.24
N GLN A 198 4.10 9.74 -6.53
CA GLN A 198 5.35 9.13 -7.01
C GLN A 198 6.58 9.85 -6.46
N GLN A 199 6.46 11.15 -6.20
CA GLN A 199 7.53 11.93 -5.61
C GLN A 199 7.75 11.62 -4.14
N HIS A 200 6.72 11.26 -3.37
CA HIS A 200 6.89 10.73 -2.02
C HIS A 200 7.73 9.44 -2.02
N ARG A 201 7.48 8.53 -2.98
CA ARG A 201 8.32 7.32 -3.13
C ARG A 201 9.77 7.67 -3.44
N GLN A 202 9.99 8.62 -4.35
CA GLN A 202 11.35 9.06 -4.67
C GLN A 202 12.04 9.69 -3.46
N LEU A 203 11.31 10.51 -2.69
CA LEU A 203 11.82 11.11 -1.45
C LEU A 203 12.23 10.04 -0.44
N ALA A 204 11.39 9.02 -0.21
CA ALA A 204 11.70 7.91 0.68
C ALA A 204 12.93 7.09 0.20
N ARG A 205 13.09 6.88 -1.11
CA ARG A 205 14.26 6.20 -1.68
C ARG A 205 15.54 7.00 -1.44
N VAL A 206 15.49 8.33 -1.60
CA VAL A 206 16.64 9.20 -1.28
C VAL A 206 16.98 9.12 0.21
N GLN A 207 15.97 9.12 1.09
CA GLN A 207 16.20 8.97 2.54
C GLN A 207 16.74 7.58 2.89
N SER A 208 16.25 6.50 2.28
CA SER A 208 16.80 5.15 2.46
C SER A 208 18.28 5.08 2.05
N LEU A 209 18.65 5.72 0.93
CA LEU A 209 20.07 5.83 0.53
C LEU A 209 20.87 6.67 1.53
N ARG A 210 20.30 7.76 2.04
CA ARG A 210 20.95 8.58 3.09
C ARG A 210 21.17 7.78 4.37
N CYS A 211 20.19 6.96 4.78
CA CYS A 211 20.32 6.04 5.91
C CYS A 211 21.50 5.07 5.69
N ARG A 212 21.57 4.40 4.53
CA ARG A 212 22.69 3.51 4.16
C ARG A 212 24.04 4.24 4.21
N PHE A 213 24.08 5.46 3.70
CA PHE A 213 25.29 6.27 3.72
C PHE A 213 25.68 6.70 5.14
N ALA A 214 24.71 7.05 6.00
CA ALA A 214 24.96 7.35 7.41
C ALA A 214 25.52 6.11 8.15
N ILE A 215 24.98 4.93 7.89
CA ILE A 215 25.52 3.66 8.40
C ILE A 215 26.96 3.46 7.94
N ALA A 216 27.24 3.60 6.64
CA ALA A 216 28.58 3.45 6.06
C ALA A 216 29.62 4.43 6.62
N GLU A 217 29.16 5.55 7.16
CA GLU A 217 29.99 6.58 7.82
C GLU A 217 30.00 6.46 9.37
N GLY A 218 29.36 5.44 9.95
CA GLY A 218 29.27 5.23 11.39
C GLY A 218 28.36 6.24 12.13
N ARG A 219 27.53 6.99 11.40
CA ARG A 219 26.61 7.99 11.97
C ARG A 219 25.27 7.37 12.35
N ILE A 220 25.29 6.47 13.34
CA ILE A 220 24.17 5.60 13.69
C ILE A 220 22.95 6.38 14.21
N ASP A 221 23.15 7.41 15.06
CA ASP A 221 22.04 8.23 15.56
C ASP A 221 21.30 8.95 14.42
N GLU A 222 22.03 9.46 13.43
CA GLU A 222 21.42 10.04 12.21
C GLU A 222 20.65 8.99 11.42
N ALA A 223 21.18 7.77 11.31
CA ALA A 223 20.48 6.67 10.61
C ALA A 223 19.16 6.30 11.32
N VAL A 224 19.13 6.24 12.67
CA VAL A 224 17.91 6.02 13.46
C VAL A 224 16.88 7.12 13.19
N GLU A 225 17.30 8.39 13.17
CA GLU A 225 16.41 9.52 12.88
C GLU A 225 15.83 9.44 11.47
N ILE A 226 16.64 9.11 10.47
CA ILE A 226 16.19 8.97 9.08
C ILE A 226 15.17 7.86 8.94
N VAL A 227 15.37 6.71 9.59
CA VAL A 227 14.37 5.62 9.62
C VAL A 227 13.06 6.13 10.18
N GLY A 228 13.09 6.87 11.29
CA GLY A 228 11.90 7.48 11.88
C GLY A 228 11.19 8.46 10.93
N GLN A 229 11.95 9.28 10.19
CA GLN A 229 11.39 10.20 9.18
C GLN A 229 10.67 9.46 8.05
N ILE A 230 11.23 8.35 7.56
CA ILE A 230 10.59 7.52 6.51
C ILE A 230 9.30 6.89 7.06
N MET A 231 9.33 6.33 8.26
CA MET A 231 8.15 5.73 8.89
C MET A 231 7.05 6.76 9.13
N ALA A 232 7.39 7.94 9.65
CA ALA A 232 6.46 9.05 9.85
C ALA A 232 5.81 9.50 8.53
N MET A 233 6.58 9.55 7.44
CA MET A 233 6.05 9.85 6.10
C MET A 233 5.04 8.79 5.66
N GLY A 234 5.31 7.51 5.90
CA GLY A 234 4.38 6.41 5.63
C GLY A 234 3.08 6.56 6.43
N VAL A 235 3.18 6.83 7.73
CA VAL A 235 2.03 7.07 8.62
C VAL A 235 1.21 8.28 8.14
N HIS A 236 1.85 9.39 7.79
CA HIS A 236 1.17 10.58 7.29
C HIS A 236 0.38 10.29 6.00
N LEU A 237 0.99 9.67 5.00
CA LEU A 237 0.28 9.28 3.78
C LEU A 237 -0.84 8.27 4.07
N GLY A 238 -0.66 7.44 5.09
CA GLY A 238 -1.68 6.52 5.58
C GLY A 238 -2.95 7.22 6.08
N THR A 239 -2.88 8.51 6.44
CA THR A 239 -4.03 9.31 6.85
C THR A 239 -4.70 10.09 5.71
N ASP A 240 -4.22 9.96 4.47
CA ASP A 240 -4.83 10.62 3.31
C ASP A 240 -6.23 10.07 3.00
N GLU A 241 -7.02 10.85 2.31
CA GLU A 241 -8.39 10.51 1.92
C GLU A 241 -8.43 9.48 0.78
N PHE A 242 -7.38 9.42 -0.03
CA PHE A 242 -7.31 8.50 -1.15
C PHE A 242 -6.66 7.18 -0.78
N LEU A 243 -7.34 6.09 -1.13
CA LEU A 243 -6.83 4.74 -0.92
C LEU A 243 -5.48 4.50 -1.63
N VAL A 244 -5.29 5.09 -2.81
CA VAL A 244 -4.02 5.04 -3.55
C VAL A 244 -2.88 5.71 -2.77
N SER A 245 -3.14 6.87 -2.17
CA SER A 245 -2.16 7.56 -1.31
C SER A 245 -1.80 6.71 -0.09
N THR A 246 -2.81 6.14 0.55
CA THR A 246 -2.64 5.27 1.72
C THR A 246 -1.81 4.04 1.39
N LEU A 247 -1.99 3.42 0.22
CA LEU A 247 -1.16 2.31 -0.24
C LEU A 247 0.30 2.72 -0.51
N VAL A 248 0.51 3.95 -0.97
CA VAL A 248 1.88 4.48 -1.02
C VAL A 248 2.43 4.65 0.39
N GLY A 249 1.62 5.10 1.36
CA GLY A 249 1.98 5.11 2.77
C GLY A 249 2.45 3.74 3.27
N VAL A 250 1.72 2.67 2.93
CA VAL A 250 2.09 1.27 3.20
C VAL A 250 3.48 0.93 2.61
N ALA A 251 3.72 1.33 1.35
CA ALA A 251 5.00 1.07 0.69
C ALA A 251 6.16 1.84 1.35
N LEU A 252 5.94 3.11 1.72
CA LEU A 252 6.93 3.92 2.42
C LEU A 252 7.27 3.36 3.81
N HIS A 253 6.26 2.92 4.55
CA HIS A 253 6.45 2.25 5.82
C HIS A 253 7.33 0.99 5.66
N GLY A 254 7.11 0.21 4.60
CA GLY A 254 7.96 -0.93 4.24
C GLY A 254 9.42 -0.51 4.00
N ILE A 255 9.67 0.59 3.25
CA ILE A 255 11.02 1.13 3.04
C ILE A 255 11.68 1.51 4.36
N GLY A 256 10.93 2.13 5.29
CA GLY A 256 11.42 2.48 6.63
C GLY A 256 11.78 1.25 7.46
N THR A 257 10.93 0.22 7.44
CA THR A 257 11.16 -1.05 8.14
C THR A 257 12.39 -1.78 7.59
N ASP A 258 12.55 -1.84 6.26
CA ASP A 258 13.72 -2.47 5.63
C ASP A 258 15.03 -1.73 5.96
N ALA A 259 14.98 -0.39 6.00
CA ALA A 259 16.12 0.43 6.45
C ALA A 259 16.45 0.19 7.94
N GLY A 260 15.43 0.00 8.78
CA GLY A 260 15.59 -0.35 10.18
C GLY A 260 16.19 -1.73 10.40
N LEU A 261 15.73 -2.76 9.69
CA LEU A 261 16.31 -4.10 9.73
C LEU A 261 17.79 -4.10 9.32
N MET A 262 18.14 -3.30 8.30
CA MET A 262 19.54 -3.13 7.91
C MET A 262 20.35 -2.41 9.00
N LEU A 263 19.79 -1.39 9.64
CA LEU A 263 20.43 -0.67 10.73
C LEU A 263 20.67 -1.59 11.94
N SER A 264 19.76 -2.52 12.24
CA SER A 264 19.88 -3.50 13.33
C SER A 264 21.10 -4.44 13.18
N GLN A 265 21.70 -4.51 12.00
CA GLN A 265 22.92 -5.28 11.73
C GLN A 265 24.21 -4.56 12.18
N GLN A 266 24.13 -3.30 12.55
CA GLN A 266 25.31 -2.56 12.99
C GLN A 266 25.55 -2.76 14.50
N PRO A 267 26.79 -3.05 14.93
CA PRO A 267 27.13 -3.31 16.34
C PRO A 267 26.77 -2.16 17.27
N GLU A 268 26.92 -0.93 16.79
CA GLU A 268 26.67 0.31 17.53
C GLU A 268 25.18 0.69 17.59
N THR A 269 24.30 -0.02 16.84
CA THR A 269 22.88 0.32 16.80
C THR A 269 22.23 0.06 18.16
N PRO A 270 21.60 1.08 18.77
CA PRO A 270 20.84 0.89 20.00
C PRO A 270 19.71 -0.11 19.80
N ASN A 271 19.28 -0.77 20.86
CA ASN A 271 18.09 -1.59 20.79
C ASN A 271 16.85 -0.71 20.59
N LEU A 272 16.07 -0.99 19.54
CA LEU A 272 14.91 -0.20 19.13
C LEU A 272 13.57 -0.86 19.50
N TYR A 273 13.56 -1.91 20.31
CA TYR A 273 12.33 -2.62 20.70
C TYR A 273 11.24 -1.66 21.21
N TRP A 274 11.58 -0.81 22.20
CA TRP A 274 10.62 0.13 22.78
C TRP A 274 10.21 1.24 21.82
N ALA A 275 11.10 1.64 20.92
CA ALA A 275 10.78 2.62 19.88
C ALA A 275 9.75 2.06 18.88
N LEU A 276 9.88 0.77 18.54
CA LEU A 276 8.92 0.04 17.69
C LEU A 276 7.58 -0.22 18.39
N ALA A 277 7.64 -0.63 19.67
CA ALA A 277 6.44 -0.83 20.48
C ALA A 277 5.60 0.44 20.67
N ALA A 278 6.22 1.63 20.53
CA ALA A 278 5.54 2.92 20.57
C ALA A 278 5.00 3.39 19.21
N CYS A 279 5.26 2.66 18.13
CA CYS A 279 4.68 2.97 16.81
C CYS A 279 3.17 2.70 16.80
N PRO A 280 2.42 3.33 15.89
CA PRO A 280 0.99 3.04 15.71
C PRO A 280 0.74 1.55 15.42
N ASP A 281 -0.35 1.01 15.98
CA ASP A 281 -0.86 -0.32 15.69
C ASP A 281 -2.38 -0.21 15.40
N PRO A 282 -2.85 -0.43 14.17
CA PRO A 282 -2.05 -0.78 12.99
C PRO A 282 -1.13 0.36 12.54
N ALA A 283 0.00 0.03 11.93
CA ALA A 283 0.97 1.00 11.41
C ALA A 283 0.34 1.99 10.43
N ILE A 284 -0.62 1.51 9.62
CA ILE A 284 -1.40 2.31 8.67
C ILE A 284 -2.89 2.02 8.86
N ASP A 285 -3.66 3.05 9.23
CA ASP A 285 -5.14 2.94 9.35
C ASP A 285 -5.83 3.28 8.03
N LEU A 286 -6.45 2.29 7.42
CA LEU A 286 -7.15 2.40 6.14
C LEU A 286 -8.55 2.99 6.23
N LYS A 287 -9.12 3.13 7.44
CA LYS A 287 -10.55 3.46 7.63
C LYS A 287 -10.94 4.81 7.04
N ARG A 288 -10.05 5.82 7.19
CA ARG A 288 -10.33 7.17 6.68
C ARG A 288 -10.40 7.18 5.15
N ALA A 289 -9.41 6.60 4.50
CA ALA A 289 -9.37 6.53 3.03
C ALA A 289 -10.60 5.80 2.49
N PHE A 290 -10.95 4.67 3.12
CA PHE A 290 -12.12 3.93 2.67
C PHE A 290 -13.44 4.66 2.92
N ALA A 291 -13.57 5.39 4.02
CA ALA A 291 -14.76 6.21 4.28
C ALA A 291 -14.96 7.29 3.20
N TRP A 292 -13.86 7.82 2.64
CA TRP A 292 -13.93 8.77 1.54
C TRP A 292 -14.28 8.08 0.20
N GLU A 293 -13.71 6.91 -0.09
CA GLU A 293 -14.02 6.11 -1.28
C GLU A 293 -15.52 5.78 -1.41
N ARG A 294 -16.23 5.66 -0.29
CA ARG A 294 -17.71 5.48 -0.27
C ARG A 294 -18.48 6.60 -0.97
N GLN A 295 -17.90 7.78 -1.12
CA GLN A 295 -18.53 8.93 -1.78
C GLN A 295 -18.20 9.00 -3.28
N PHE A 296 -17.35 8.08 -3.77
CA PHE A 296 -16.78 8.18 -5.12
C PHE A 296 -17.84 8.16 -6.21
N LEU A 297 -18.84 7.29 -6.13
CA LEU A 297 -19.92 7.22 -7.12
C LEU A 297 -20.65 8.57 -7.24
N LEU A 298 -21.03 9.17 -6.10
CA LEU A 298 -21.76 10.43 -6.09
C LEU A 298 -20.85 11.64 -6.37
N ALA A 299 -19.55 11.52 -6.17
CA ALA A 299 -18.58 12.54 -6.59
C ALA A 299 -18.37 12.52 -8.10
N GLN A 300 -18.28 11.31 -8.68
CA GLN A 300 -18.11 11.12 -10.12
C GLN A 300 -19.38 11.38 -10.92
N MET A 301 -20.53 11.08 -10.35
CA MET A 301 -21.85 11.26 -10.97
C MET A 301 -22.79 12.05 -10.05
N PRO A 302 -22.55 13.38 -9.89
CA PRO A 302 -23.33 14.20 -8.95
C PRO A 302 -24.84 14.19 -9.23
N LEU A 303 -25.23 13.94 -10.49
CA LEU A 303 -26.64 13.83 -10.90
C LEU A 303 -27.38 12.73 -10.13
N LEU A 304 -26.70 11.65 -9.72
CA LEU A 304 -27.30 10.57 -8.93
C LEU A 304 -27.78 11.03 -7.54
N ARG A 305 -27.33 12.17 -7.03
CA ARG A 305 -27.85 12.75 -5.77
C ARG A 305 -29.32 13.18 -5.85
N GLU A 306 -29.86 13.38 -7.05
CA GLU A 306 -31.28 13.67 -7.26
C GLU A 306 -32.16 12.42 -7.12
N VAL A 307 -31.57 11.22 -7.13
CA VAL A 307 -32.28 9.95 -7.02
C VAL A 307 -32.50 9.62 -5.55
N ASN A 308 -33.74 9.55 -5.13
CA ASN A 308 -34.17 9.20 -3.78
C ASN A 308 -35.50 8.43 -3.80
N GLU A 309 -36.07 8.19 -2.61
CA GLU A 309 -37.31 7.44 -2.44
C GLU A 309 -38.56 8.32 -2.59
N GLU A 310 -38.44 9.60 -2.96
CA GLU A 310 -39.59 10.47 -3.24
C GLU A 310 -40.21 10.09 -4.58
N ILE A 311 -41.54 10.00 -4.61
CA ILE A 311 -42.25 9.72 -5.85
C ILE A 311 -42.16 10.95 -6.76
N ARG A 312 -41.55 10.75 -7.94
CA ARG A 312 -41.38 11.80 -8.94
C ARG A 312 -42.23 11.52 -10.17
N SER A 313 -42.60 12.59 -10.87
CA SER A 313 -43.39 12.49 -12.11
C SER A 313 -42.61 11.76 -13.23
N SER A 314 -43.36 11.23 -14.19
CA SER A 314 -42.73 10.65 -15.39
C SER A 314 -41.89 11.67 -16.17
N ASP A 315 -42.31 12.93 -16.22
CA ASP A 315 -41.57 14.00 -16.91
C ASP A 315 -40.22 14.28 -16.26
N PHE A 316 -40.16 14.24 -14.90
CA PHE A 316 -38.89 14.31 -14.18
C PHE A 316 -37.93 13.21 -14.63
N TRP A 317 -38.41 11.97 -14.72
CA TRP A 317 -37.54 10.83 -15.11
C TRP A 317 -37.13 10.85 -16.57
N VAL A 318 -37.96 11.39 -17.46
CA VAL A 318 -37.58 11.63 -18.86
C VAL A 318 -36.45 12.66 -18.96
N ASP A 319 -36.58 13.78 -18.26
CA ASP A 319 -35.51 14.79 -18.22
C ASP A 319 -34.24 14.27 -17.56
N PHE A 320 -34.38 13.56 -16.43
CA PHE A 320 -33.27 12.94 -15.73
C PHE A 320 -32.51 11.98 -16.66
N THR A 321 -33.19 11.12 -17.40
CA THR A 321 -32.58 10.17 -18.34
C THR A 321 -31.77 10.87 -19.43
N LYS A 322 -32.27 12.01 -19.95
CA LYS A 322 -31.51 12.82 -20.94
C LYS A 322 -30.22 13.39 -20.37
N ARG A 323 -30.29 13.93 -19.15
CA ARG A 323 -29.12 14.46 -18.44
C ARG A 323 -28.14 13.34 -18.10
N PHE A 324 -28.65 12.19 -17.67
CA PHE A 324 -27.83 11.02 -17.35
C PHE A 324 -27.09 10.47 -18.57
N ALA A 325 -27.71 10.46 -19.75
CA ALA A 325 -27.04 10.06 -21.00
C ALA A 325 -25.77 10.88 -21.27
N LYS A 326 -25.82 12.19 -21.03
CA LYS A 326 -24.66 13.08 -21.20
C LYS A 326 -23.56 12.73 -20.19
N VAL A 327 -23.93 12.64 -18.90
CA VAL A 327 -22.98 12.29 -17.83
C VAL A 327 -22.33 10.93 -18.09
N LEU A 328 -23.11 9.93 -18.52
CA LEU A 328 -22.60 8.59 -18.81
C LEU A 328 -21.66 8.58 -20.03
N ASN A 329 -21.94 9.37 -21.06
CA ASN A 329 -21.07 9.51 -22.22
C ASN A 329 -19.74 10.20 -21.85
N GLU A 330 -19.75 11.23 -21.03
CA GLU A 330 -18.55 11.88 -20.52
C GLU A 330 -17.72 10.90 -19.69
N PHE A 331 -18.36 10.21 -18.75
CA PHE A 331 -17.71 9.19 -17.94
C PHE A 331 -17.08 8.06 -18.77
N THR A 332 -17.83 7.50 -19.71
CA THR A 332 -17.32 6.40 -20.55
C THR A 332 -16.24 6.84 -21.53
N LYS A 333 -16.28 8.10 -22.01
CA LYS A 333 -15.21 8.68 -22.83
C LYS A 333 -13.91 8.81 -22.03
N GLU A 334 -13.97 9.40 -20.85
CA GLU A 334 -12.81 9.56 -19.96
C GLU A 334 -12.24 8.21 -19.54
N TYR A 335 -13.12 7.25 -19.26
CA TYR A 335 -12.73 5.87 -18.97
C TYR A 335 -11.98 5.23 -20.15
N ARG A 336 -12.50 5.35 -21.37
CA ARG A 336 -11.85 4.84 -22.58
C ARG A 336 -10.50 5.46 -22.81
N ASP A 337 -10.40 6.80 -22.70
CA ASP A 337 -9.17 7.56 -22.92
C ASP A 337 -8.10 7.20 -21.87
N SER A 338 -8.51 6.94 -20.63
CA SER A 338 -7.62 6.53 -19.54
C SER A 338 -7.10 5.09 -19.67
N PHE A 339 -7.87 4.18 -20.30
CA PHE A 339 -7.55 2.75 -20.36
C PHE A 339 -7.32 2.21 -21.79
N ASN A 340 -7.24 3.09 -22.78
CA ASN A 340 -6.96 2.71 -24.17
C ASN A 340 -7.94 1.67 -24.76
N GLN A 341 -9.20 1.71 -24.35
CA GLN A 341 -10.24 0.78 -24.79
C GLN A 341 -11.05 1.35 -25.97
N THR A 342 -11.28 0.54 -27.00
CA THR A 342 -11.82 1.01 -28.29
C THR A 342 -13.31 0.77 -28.50
N SER A 343 -14.04 0.14 -27.58
CA SER A 343 -15.34 -0.50 -27.89
C SER A 343 -16.57 -0.01 -27.10
N ILE A 344 -16.55 1.17 -26.49
CA ILE A 344 -17.77 1.67 -25.82
C ILE A 344 -18.53 2.58 -26.80
N GLU A 345 -19.65 2.09 -27.32
CA GLU A 345 -20.58 2.89 -28.12
C GLU A 345 -21.25 3.98 -27.28
N GLY A 346 -21.61 5.11 -27.90
CA GLY A 346 -22.29 6.21 -27.23
C GLY A 346 -23.62 5.81 -26.59
N TRP A 347 -23.96 6.45 -25.48
CA TRP A 347 -25.24 6.29 -24.78
C TRP A 347 -26.22 7.36 -25.26
N ASP A 348 -27.31 6.93 -25.89
CA ASP A 348 -28.46 7.78 -26.21
C ASP A 348 -29.67 7.44 -25.32
N GLU A 349 -30.73 8.24 -25.44
CA GLU A 349 -31.94 8.06 -24.66
C GLU A 349 -32.61 6.69 -24.93
N LEU A 350 -32.58 6.23 -26.16
CA LEU A 350 -33.21 4.95 -26.56
C LEU A 350 -32.45 3.77 -25.96
N ARG A 351 -31.14 3.81 -26.00
CA ARG A 351 -30.27 2.80 -25.39
C ARG A 351 -30.46 2.72 -23.88
N ILE A 352 -30.52 3.88 -23.19
CA ILE A 352 -30.80 3.92 -21.74
C ILE A 352 -32.19 3.38 -21.45
N ALA A 353 -33.22 3.79 -22.18
CA ALA A 353 -34.58 3.29 -21.99
C ALA A 353 -34.68 1.77 -22.18
N THR A 354 -34.01 1.24 -23.21
CA THR A 354 -33.92 -0.21 -23.46
C THR A 354 -33.20 -0.93 -22.31
N THR A 355 -32.11 -0.36 -21.84
CA THR A 355 -31.34 -0.92 -20.71
C THR A 355 -32.17 -0.88 -19.42
N ILE A 356 -32.89 0.22 -19.13
CA ILE A 356 -33.80 0.29 -17.99
C ILE A 356 -34.89 -0.79 -18.08
N ALA A 357 -35.50 -0.99 -19.27
CA ALA A 357 -36.54 -2.01 -19.44
C ALA A 357 -36.01 -3.42 -19.18
N ARG A 358 -34.78 -3.69 -19.58
CA ARG A 358 -34.11 -4.97 -19.38
C ARG A 358 -33.67 -5.17 -17.92
N ASP A 359 -33.11 -4.15 -17.31
CA ASP A 359 -32.51 -4.22 -15.96
C ASP A 359 -33.58 -4.14 -14.84
N TYR A 360 -34.77 -3.64 -15.16
CA TYR A 360 -35.85 -3.43 -14.20
C TYR A 360 -36.23 -4.68 -13.37
N PRO A 361 -36.39 -5.89 -13.92
CA PRO A 361 -36.75 -7.05 -13.10
C PRO A 361 -35.70 -7.33 -12.01
N ALA A 362 -34.42 -7.35 -12.38
CA ALA A 362 -33.34 -7.59 -11.43
C ALA A 362 -33.21 -6.47 -10.41
N ALA A 363 -33.44 -5.20 -10.82
CA ALA A 363 -33.45 -4.05 -9.94
C ALA A 363 -34.58 -4.12 -8.90
N ARG A 364 -35.80 -4.49 -9.33
CA ARG A 364 -36.94 -4.66 -8.43
C ARG A 364 -36.70 -5.76 -7.40
N ASP A 365 -36.21 -6.91 -7.88
CA ASP A 365 -35.90 -8.04 -7.00
C ASP A 365 -34.84 -7.67 -5.95
N PHE A 366 -33.80 -6.94 -6.33
CA PHE A 366 -32.77 -6.47 -5.39
C PHE A 366 -33.34 -5.58 -4.28
N LEU A 367 -34.16 -4.59 -4.65
CA LEU A 367 -34.79 -3.69 -3.68
C LEU A 367 -35.75 -4.44 -2.75
N TYR A 368 -36.46 -5.45 -3.24
CA TYR A 368 -37.33 -6.30 -2.46
C TYR A 368 -36.56 -7.25 -1.54
N GLU A 369 -35.65 -8.05 -2.10
CA GLU A 369 -34.96 -9.15 -1.39
C GLU A 369 -33.89 -8.64 -0.43
N VAL A 370 -33.13 -7.60 -0.80
CA VAL A 370 -31.98 -7.09 -0.02
C VAL A 370 -32.36 -5.92 0.88
N TYR A 371 -33.14 -4.96 0.34
CA TYR A 371 -33.54 -3.76 1.10
C TYR A 371 -34.89 -3.89 1.78
N GLY A 372 -35.64 -4.99 1.56
CA GLY A 372 -36.92 -5.23 2.20
C GLY A 372 -38.00 -4.22 1.84
N MET A 373 -37.92 -3.59 0.66
CA MET A 373 -38.97 -2.68 0.20
C MET A 373 -40.23 -3.47 -0.14
N SER A 374 -41.40 -3.04 0.38
CA SER A 374 -42.65 -3.74 0.09
C SER A 374 -43.08 -3.60 -1.37
N GLU A 375 -43.83 -4.56 -1.87
CA GLU A 375 -44.36 -4.53 -3.24
C GLU A 375 -45.21 -3.30 -3.47
N GLU A 376 -46.05 -2.90 -2.47
CA GLU A 376 -46.91 -1.72 -2.57
C GLU A 376 -46.10 -0.42 -2.73
N LYS A 377 -44.89 -0.35 -2.10
CA LYS A 377 -43.99 0.78 -2.26
C LYS A 377 -43.32 0.76 -3.64
N LEU A 378 -42.85 -0.40 -4.07
CA LEU A 378 -42.21 -0.56 -5.38
C LEU A 378 -43.17 -0.27 -6.54
N ASP A 379 -44.46 -0.60 -6.39
CA ASP A 379 -45.48 -0.36 -7.42
C ASP A 379 -45.83 1.15 -7.58
N GLN A 380 -45.46 1.97 -6.63
CA GLN A 380 -45.61 3.43 -6.73
C GLN A 380 -44.53 4.11 -7.54
N TYR A 381 -43.41 3.43 -7.75
CA TYR A 381 -42.26 3.97 -8.47
C TYR A 381 -42.31 3.65 -9.97
N THR A 382 -41.78 4.56 -10.78
CA THR A 382 -41.56 4.27 -12.20
C THR A 382 -40.43 3.23 -12.34
N LYS A 383 -40.42 2.47 -13.46
CA LYS A 383 -39.32 1.54 -13.77
C LYS A 383 -37.97 2.24 -13.75
N THR A 384 -37.90 3.46 -14.27
CA THR A 384 -36.71 4.31 -14.26
C THR A 384 -36.24 4.59 -12.85
N GLN A 385 -37.14 5.00 -11.93
CA GLN A 385 -36.81 5.24 -10.55
C GLN A 385 -36.24 4.00 -9.85
N ILE A 386 -36.87 2.85 -10.05
CA ILE A 386 -36.42 1.56 -9.47
C ILE A 386 -34.99 1.26 -9.91
N VAL A 387 -34.68 1.37 -11.22
CA VAL A 387 -33.34 1.07 -11.73
C VAL A 387 -32.30 2.04 -11.18
N PHE A 388 -32.54 3.34 -11.20
CA PHE A 388 -31.59 4.31 -10.66
C PHE A 388 -31.45 4.24 -9.14
N LEU A 389 -32.53 4.00 -8.41
CA LEU A 389 -32.48 3.77 -6.97
C LEU A 389 -31.62 2.52 -6.65
N THR A 390 -31.76 1.48 -7.44
CA THR A 390 -30.95 0.26 -7.30
C THR A 390 -29.46 0.55 -7.49
N ILE A 391 -29.04 1.39 -8.43
CA ILE A 391 -27.63 1.76 -8.60
C ILE A 391 -27.06 2.29 -7.28
N ILE A 392 -27.78 3.23 -6.64
CA ILE A 392 -27.34 3.84 -5.37
C ILE A 392 -27.35 2.81 -4.25
N LYS A 393 -28.45 2.09 -4.09
CA LYS A 393 -28.62 1.11 -3.01
C LYS A 393 -27.64 -0.07 -3.14
N TYR A 394 -27.36 -0.51 -4.36
CA TYR A 394 -26.37 -1.53 -4.59
C TYR A 394 -24.94 -1.03 -4.32
N ASN A 395 -24.63 0.22 -4.68
CA ASN A 395 -23.33 0.80 -4.32
C ASN A 395 -23.18 0.93 -2.80
N GLU A 396 -24.20 1.38 -2.07
CA GLU A 396 -24.19 1.42 -0.60
C GLU A 396 -23.94 0.01 -0.03
N PHE A 397 -24.66 -0.99 -0.51
CA PHE A 397 -24.51 -2.38 -0.10
C PHE A 397 -23.09 -2.91 -0.38
N ALA A 398 -22.59 -2.73 -1.60
CA ALA A 398 -21.26 -3.18 -1.98
C ALA A 398 -20.14 -2.48 -1.21
N GLN A 399 -20.31 -1.19 -0.92
CA GLN A 399 -19.40 -0.42 -0.08
C GLN A 399 -19.39 -0.91 1.37
N ASP A 400 -20.56 -1.23 1.94
CA ASP A 400 -20.65 -1.78 3.29
C ASP A 400 -20.02 -3.17 3.38
N GLU A 401 -20.26 -4.02 2.37
CA GLU A 401 -19.63 -5.33 2.28
C GLU A 401 -18.10 -5.24 2.12
N ALA A 402 -17.61 -4.26 1.38
CA ALA A 402 -16.17 -3.98 1.31
C ALA A 402 -15.64 -3.42 2.66
N TYR A 403 -16.37 -2.49 3.29
CA TYR A 403 -15.93 -1.82 4.52
C TYR A 403 -15.78 -2.75 5.72
N LYS A 404 -16.62 -3.78 5.84
CA LYS A 404 -16.50 -4.76 6.94
C LYS A 404 -15.10 -5.39 7.02
N HIS A 405 -14.41 -5.50 5.88
CA HIS A 405 -13.04 -5.99 5.85
C HIS A 405 -12.01 -5.06 6.48
N PHE A 406 -12.30 -3.78 6.65
CA PHE A 406 -11.40 -2.82 7.29
C PHE A 406 -11.60 -2.71 8.81
N VAL A 407 -12.74 -3.18 9.32
CA VAL A 407 -13.06 -3.10 10.75
C VAL A 407 -12.75 -4.39 11.52
N VAL A 408 -12.45 -5.49 10.80
CA VAL A 408 -12.11 -6.78 11.39
C VAL A 408 -10.61 -7.04 11.25
N PRO A 409 -9.90 -7.53 12.30
CA PRO A 409 -8.49 -7.90 12.21
C PRO A 409 -8.23 -8.89 11.07
N PHE A 410 -7.12 -8.73 10.35
CA PHE A 410 -6.82 -9.55 9.16
C PHE A 410 -6.84 -11.06 9.48
N ALA A 411 -6.23 -11.48 10.58
CA ALA A 411 -6.19 -12.88 11.01
C ALA A 411 -7.59 -13.50 11.20
N THR A 412 -8.56 -12.71 11.68
CA THR A 412 -9.92 -13.19 11.93
C THR A 412 -10.67 -13.52 10.63
N ARG A 413 -10.32 -12.86 9.53
CA ARG A 413 -10.95 -13.07 8.21
C ARG A 413 -10.51 -14.37 7.57
N THR A 414 -9.24 -14.73 7.76
CA THR A 414 -8.64 -15.95 7.19
C THR A 414 -9.06 -17.20 7.93
N GLN A 415 -9.66 -17.06 9.12
CA GLN A 415 -10.23 -18.19 9.85
C GLN A 415 -11.49 -18.70 9.12
N ALA A 416 -11.43 -19.93 8.66
CA ALA A 416 -12.38 -20.57 7.72
C ALA A 416 -13.87 -20.62 8.16
N ASN A 417 -14.21 -20.14 9.37
CA ASN A 417 -15.55 -20.23 9.94
C ASN A 417 -16.28 -18.89 10.10
N SER A 418 -15.81 -17.82 9.46
CA SER A 418 -16.51 -16.53 9.48
C SER A 418 -17.68 -16.53 8.48
N SER A 419 -18.69 -17.37 8.71
CA SER A 419 -19.87 -17.50 7.85
C SER A 419 -20.58 -16.17 7.57
N GLY A 420 -20.53 -15.22 8.54
CA GLY A 420 -21.12 -13.89 8.37
C GLY A 420 -20.36 -13.00 7.41
N ILE A 421 -19.01 -13.10 7.37
CA ILE A 421 -18.20 -12.35 6.40
C ILE A 421 -18.42 -12.89 4.98
N LYS A 422 -18.45 -14.23 4.86
CA LYS A 422 -18.62 -14.91 3.57
C LYS A 422 -20.00 -14.65 2.96
N ARG A 423 -21.07 -14.71 3.78
CA ARG A 423 -22.44 -14.57 3.29
C ARG A 423 -22.69 -13.28 2.52
N GLY A 424 -22.21 -12.14 3.02
CA GLY A 424 -22.39 -10.88 2.32
C GLY A 424 -21.56 -10.79 1.04
N SER A 425 -20.33 -11.34 1.05
CA SER A 425 -19.49 -11.42 -0.16
C SER A 425 -20.11 -12.33 -1.23
N ASP A 426 -20.69 -13.47 -0.84
CA ASP A 426 -21.40 -14.36 -1.74
C ASP A 426 -22.65 -13.69 -2.34
N LEU A 427 -23.40 -12.90 -1.53
CA LEU A 427 -24.53 -12.10 -2.01
C LEU A 427 -24.09 -11.01 -2.99
N MET A 428 -23.00 -10.31 -2.69
CA MET A 428 -22.46 -9.28 -3.58
C MET A 428 -22.02 -9.89 -4.92
N GLU A 429 -21.34 -11.04 -4.90
CA GLU A 429 -20.93 -11.75 -6.13
C GLU A 429 -22.15 -12.20 -6.94
N MET A 430 -23.15 -12.78 -6.31
CA MET A 430 -24.40 -13.20 -6.94
C MET A 430 -25.13 -12.02 -7.63
N TRP A 431 -25.26 -10.88 -6.95
CA TRP A 431 -25.93 -9.71 -7.52
C TRP A 431 -25.09 -9.04 -8.60
N SER A 432 -23.77 -8.97 -8.44
CA SER A 432 -22.85 -8.46 -9.46
C SER A 432 -22.95 -9.29 -10.74
N GLU A 433 -22.99 -10.63 -10.63
CA GLU A 433 -23.20 -11.54 -11.78
C GLU A 433 -24.59 -11.34 -12.42
N ARG A 434 -25.63 -11.18 -11.59
CA ARG A 434 -27.00 -10.96 -12.06
C ARG A 434 -27.15 -9.62 -12.80
N PHE A 435 -26.44 -8.57 -12.37
CA PHE A 435 -26.44 -7.25 -13.01
C PHE A 435 -25.55 -7.19 -14.25
N SER A 436 -24.49 -7.98 -14.34
CA SER A 436 -23.57 -7.96 -15.47
C SER A 436 -23.99 -8.80 -16.68
N HIS A 437 -25.13 -9.52 -16.61
CA HIS A 437 -25.65 -10.39 -17.67
C HIS A 437 -24.58 -11.26 -18.35
N SER A 438 -23.84 -12.00 -17.54
CA SER A 438 -22.86 -13.03 -17.94
C SER A 438 -22.00 -12.72 -19.18
N GLY A 439 -20.85 -12.09 -18.97
CA GLY A 439 -19.72 -12.22 -19.90
C GLY A 439 -19.40 -11.05 -20.81
N GLN A 440 -20.17 -9.98 -20.82
CA GLN A 440 -19.85 -8.72 -21.53
C GLN A 440 -19.19 -7.69 -20.60
N GLU A 441 -18.58 -6.66 -21.16
CA GLU A 441 -18.03 -5.54 -20.38
C GLU A 441 -19.15 -4.92 -19.52
N PRO A 442 -18.94 -4.74 -18.21
CA PRO A 442 -20.00 -4.38 -17.26
C PRO A 442 -20.83 -3.17 -17.68
N ILE A 443 -20.18 -2.06 -18.04
CA ILE A 443 -20.86 -0.80 -18.38
C ILE A 443 -21.58 -0.87 -19.74
N SER A 444 -21.14 -1.74 -20.66
CA SER A 444 -21.77 -1.85 -21.98
C SER A 444 -23.06 -2.68 -21.95
N SER A 445 -23.25 -3.52 -20.94
CA SER A 445 -24.37 -4.44 -20.84
C SER A 445 -25.46 -4.01 -19.87
N SER A 446 -25.16 -3.33 -18.75
CA SER A 446 -26.12 -2.92 -17.73
C SER A 446 -25.69 -1.64 -17.04
N ILE A 447 -26.64 -0.73 -16.81
CA ILE A 447 -26.36 0.47 -15.98
C ILE A 447 -26.33 0.16 -14.47
N LEU A 448 -26.89 -0.99 -14.04
CA LEU A 448 -26.81 -1.43 -12.63
C LEU A 448 -25.37 -1.72 -12.21
N SER A 449 -24.54 -2.15 -13.15
CA SER A 449 -23.11 -2.41 -12.88
C SER A 449 -22.32 -1.14 -12.47
N LEU A 450 -22.85 0.06 -12.69
CA LEU A 450 -22.26 1.29 -12.17
C LEU A 450 -22.14 1.28 -10.64
N GLY A 451 -23.06 0.61 -9.95
CA GLY A 451 -23.00 0.47 -8.49
C GLY A 451 -21.80 -0.35 -8.01
N ASP A 452 -21.28 -1.27 -8.84
CA ASP A 452 -20.14 -2.13 -8.52
C ASP A 452 -18.79 -1.56 -9.02
N VAL A 453 -18.83 -0.81 -10.12
CA VAL A 453 -17.65 -0.33 -10.83
C VAL A 453 -16.73 0.53 -9.97
N LEU A 454 -17.29 1.28 -9.02
CA LEU A 454 -16.57 2.23 -8.16
C LEU A 454 -16.37 1.70 -6.73
N VAL A 455 -16.45 0.40 -6.51
CA VAL A 455 -16.17 -0.23 -5.22
C VAL A 455 -14.70 -0.63 -5.14
N ALA A 456 -14.01 -0.14 -4.11
CA ALA A 456 -12.58 -0.44 -3.93
C ALA A 456 -12.33 -1.92 -3.63
N PRO A 457 -11.26 -2.54 -4.19
CA PRO A 457 -10.89 -3.93 -3.92
C PRO A 457 -10.31 -4.05 -2.50
N SER A 458 -11.18 -4.26 -1.51
CA SER A 458 -10.84 -4.23 -0.10
C SER A 458 -9.84 -5.30 0.34
N GLU A 459 -9.92 -6.52 -0.19
CA GLU A 459 -9.09 -7.64 0.24
C GLU A 459 -7.59 -7.40 0.05
N HIS A 460 -7.18 -6.94 -1.14
CA HIS A 460 -5.76 -6.69 -1.44
C HIS A 460 -5.18 -5.52 -0.65
N VAL A 461 -6.01 -4.49 -0.43
CA VAL A 461 -5.60 -3.29 0.31
C VAL A 461 -5.35 -3.61 1.77
N VAL A 462 -6.28 -4.34 2.38
CA VAL A 462 -6.13 -4.74 3.77
C VAL A 462 -4.99 -5.73 3.96
N ALA A 463 -4.82 -6.66 3.02
CA ALA A 463 -3.68 -7.56 3.04
C ALA A 463 -2.34 -6.81 2.90
N ALA A 464 -2.28 -5.74 2.10
CA ALA A 464 -1.08 -4.91 1.99
C ALA A 464 -0.73 -4.20 3.31
N ALA A 465 -1.74 -3.64 4.00
CA ALA A 465 -1.54 -3.03 5.32
C ALA A 465 -1.14 -4.07 6.38
N ALA A 466 -1.78 -5.24 6.41
CA ALA A 466 -1.40 -6.35 7.29
C ALA A 466 0.04 -6.82 7.02
N ALA A 467 0.46 -6.85 5.75
CA ALA A 467 1.82 -7.21 5.37
C ALA A 467 2.87 -6.17 5.83
N ALA A 468 2.52 -4.88 5.85
CA ALA A 468 3.38 -3.84 6.42
C ALA A 468 3.50 -3.97 7.94
N GLN A 469 2.39 -4.22 8.64
CA GLN A 469 2.40 -4.51 10.08
C GLN A 469 3.23 -5.77 10.39
N GLN A 470 3.11 -6.82 9.59
CA GLN A 470 3.89 -8.05 9.74
C GLN A 470 5.41 -7.79 9.66
N ARG A 471 5.84 -6.93 8.73
CA ARG A 471 7.26 -6.54 8.63
C ARG A 471 7.74 -5.78 9.87
N GLN A 472 6.93 -4.84 10.38
CA GLN A 472 7.26 -4.11 11.61
C GLN A 472 7.34 -5.07 12.80
N ASN A 473 6.40 -6.00 12.92
CA ASN A 473 6.38 -6.99 14.01
C ASN A 473 7.57 -7.96 13.92
N LEU A 474 7.98 -8.37 12.72
CA LEU A 474 9.20 -9.14 12.51
C LEU A 474 10.43 -8.37 12.98
N TRP A 475 10.55 -7.09 12.62
CA TRP A 475 11.66 -6.26 13.08
C TRP A 475 11.65 -6.11 14.60
N GLN A 476 10.50 -5.85 15.21
CA GLN A 476 10.38 -5.76 16.67
C GLN A 476 10.76 -7.08 17.35
N THR A 477 10.43 -8.23 16.75
CA THR A 477 10.86 -9.54 17.26
C THR A 477 12.39 -9.71 17.17
N VAL A 478 13.02 -9.25 16.08
CA VAL A 478 14.49 -9.24 15.98
C VAL A 478 15.11 -8.39 17.07
N GLU A 479 14.53 -7.22 17.38
CA GLU A 479 15.01 -6.36 18.48
C GLU A 479 14.81 -7.02 19.85
N ALA A 480 13.72 -7.77 20.06
CA ALA A 480 13.49 -8.57 21.26
C ALA A 480 14.57 -9.66 21.43
N LEU A 481 14.93 -10.35 20.34
CA LEU A 481 16.01 -11.34 20.32
C LEU A 481 17.36 -10.71 20.68
N ARG A 482 17.70 -9.55 20.10
CA ARG A 482 18.94 -8.81 20.41
C ARG A 482 19.02 -8.42 21.88
N LEU A 483 17.88 -7.95 22.42
CA LEU A 483 17.76 -7.55 23.83
C LEU A 483 17.97 -8.74 24.76
N THR A 484 17.22 -9.82 24.54
CA THR A 484 17.30 -11.03 25.37
C THR A 484 18.69 -11.69 25.26
N ALA A 485 19.30 -11.71 24.08
CA ALA A 485 20.66 -12.25 23.91
C ALA A 485 21.70 -11.45 24.74
N ALA A 486 21.53 -10.13 24.90
CA ALA A 486 22.42 -9.34 25.76
C ALA A 486 22.31 -9.70 27.24
N GLU A 487 21.15 -10.18 27.69
CA GLU A 487 20.88 -10.64 29.05
C GLU A 487 21.20 -12.13 29.23
N ASN A 488 21.20 -12.92 28.15
CA ASN A 488 21.40 -14.37 28.13
C ASN A 488 22.82 -14.79 27.69
N GLY A 489 23.82 -14.03 28.08
CA GLY A 489 25.23 -14.38 27.83
C GLY A 489 25.59 -14.49 26.33
N GLY A 490 24.92 -13.74 25.45
CA GLY A 490 25.19 -13.73 24.02
C GLY A 490 24.63 -14.94 23.27
N LYS A 491 23.53 -15.51 23.72
CA LYS A 491 22.87 -16.65 23.07
C LYS A 491 21.40 -16.33 22.75
N LEU A 492 20.93 -16.81 21.62
CA LEU A 492 19.51 -16.80 21.29
C LEU A 492 18.75 -17.81 22.19
N VAL A 493 17.49 -17.50 22.47
CA VAL A 493 16.58 -18.39 23.21
C VAL A 493 16.11 -19.54 22.34
N GLU A 494 15.60 -20.62 22.96
CA GLU A 494 15.03 -21.77 22.23
C GLU A 494 13.57 -21.52 21.80
N SER A 495 12.85 -20.67 22.53
CA SER A 495 11.45 -20.32 22.27
C SER A 495 11.21 -18.81 22.43
N LEU A 496 10.26 -18.25 21.65
CA LEU A 496 9.84 -16.85 21.81
C LEU A 496 9.18 -16.57 23.17
N ASP A 497 8.70 -17.58 23.88
CA ASP A 497 8.14 -17.45 25.23
C ASP A 497 9.23 -17.14 26.29
N GLU A 498 10.51 -17.36 25.98
CA GLU A 498 11.66 -17.09 26.87
C GLU A 498 12.22 -15.67 26.68
N LEU A 499 11.66 -14.88 25.77
CA LEU A 499 12.09 -13.50 25.56
C LEU A 499 11.85 -12.65 26.83
N SER A 500 12.79 -11.80 27.16
CA SER A 500 12.67 -10.86 28.29
C SER A 500 11.65 -9.74 28.07
N VAL A 501 11.19 -9.55 26.83
CA VAL A 501 10.12 -8.65 26.44
C VAL A 501 9.14 -9.37 25.49
N PRO A 502 7.83 -9.03 25.49
CA PRO A 502 6.85 -9.72 24.67
C PRO A 502 7.15 -9.61 23.18
N ALA A 503 7.16 -10.73 22.44
CA ALA A 503 7.15 -10.69 20.99
C ALA A 503 5.77 -10.25 20.48
N PRO A 504 5.70 -9.38 19.46
CA PRO A 504 4.44 -9.07 18.79
C PRO A 504 3.92 -10.28 18.02
N LEU A 505 2.60 -10.37 17.89
CA LEU A 505 1.96 -11.45 17.14
C LEU A 505 2.03 -11.22 15.63
N ASP A 506 2.00 -12.32 14.86
CA ASP A 506 1.84 -12.27 13.40
C ASP A 506 0.41 -11.80 13.07
N PRO A 507 0.22 -10.65 12.40
CA PRO A 507 -1.10 -10.15 12.05
C PRO A 507 -1.85 -11.04 11.05
N GLY A 508 -1.16 -11.98 10.38
CA GLY A 508 -1.78 -12.94 9.48
C GLY A 508 -2.53 -14.06 10.19
N THR A 509 -2.12 -14.41 11.42
CA THR A 509 -2.67 -15.53 12.20
C THR A 509 -3.12 -15.15 13.61
N ASN A 510 -2.69 -13.99 14.10
CA ASN A 510 -2.83 -13.57 15.49
C ASN A 510 -2.19 -14.57 16.50
N LYS A 511 -1.11 -15.22 16.07
CA LYS A 511 -0.29 -16.13 16.86
C LYS A 511 1.17 -15.69 16.84
N PRO A 512 2.04 -16.17 17.75
CA PRO A 512 3.48 -15.97 17.61
C PRO A 512 3.99 -16.38 16.23
N PHE A 513 5.06 -15.74 15.75
CA PHE A 513 5.78 -16.21 14.57
C PHE A 513 6.34 -17.62 14.82
N GLU A 514 6.42 -18.43 13.76
CA GLU A 514 7.15 -19.69 13.84
C GLU A 514 8.64 -19.38 14.07
N TYR A 515 9.24 -20.07 15.05
CA TYR A 515 10.59 -19.79 15.50
C TYR A 515 11.37 -21.08 15.73
N GLU A 516 12.56 -21.15 15.18
CA GLU A 516 13.52 -22.24 15.39
C GLU A 516 14.89 -21.64 15.66
N SER A 517 15.62 -22.17 16.63
CA SER A 517 16.96 -21.67 16.99
C SER A 517 17.88 -22.79 17.45
N ASP A 518 19.17 -22.65 17.17
CA ASP A 518 20.26 -23.49 17.71
C ASP A 518 21.11 -22.72 18.74
N GLY A 519 20.66 -21.57 19.18
CA GLY A 519 21.36 -20.67 20.11
C GLY A 519 22.31 -19.66 19.44
N LYS A 520 22.74 -19.88 18.19
CA LYS A 520 23.55 -18.94 17.41
C LYS A 520 22.79 -18.42 16.19
N VAL A 521 22.04 -19.27 15.56
CA VAL A 521 21.22 -18.94 14.39
C VAL A 521 19.75 -19.20 14.70
N ALA A 522 18.89 -18.27 14.36
CA ALA A 522 17.44 -18.44 14.45
C ALA A 522 16.75 -18.17 13.11
N THR A 523 15.65 -18.85 12.90
CA THR A 523 14.75 -18.63 11.76
C THR A 523 13.38 -18.20 12.26
N LEU A 524 12.94 -17.02 11.83
CA LEU A 524 11.60 -16.49 12.05
C LEU A 524 10.80 -16.64 10.77
N ARG A 525 9.66 -17.34 10.82
CA ARG A 525 8.75 -17.49 9.69
C ARG A 525 7.43 -16.83 9.99
N ALA A 526 6.99 -15.98 9.08
CA ALA A 526 5.70 -15.32 9.12
C ALA A 526 4.69 -16.06 8.23
N SER A 527 3.43 -16.02 8.63
CA SER A 527 2.34 -16.55 7.84
C SER A 527 2.24 -15.86 6.48
N LYS A 528 1.64 -16.56 5.53
CA LYS A 528 1.42 -16.02 4.19
C LYS A 528 0.32 -14.96 4.21
N ILE A 529 0.68 -13.74 3.85
CA ILE A 529 -0.25 -12.64 3.56
C ILE A 529 -0.17 -12.34 2.06
N ASN A 530 -1.31 -12.29 1.36
CA ASN A 530 -1.39 -12.25 -0.10
C ASN A 530 -0.71 -13.49 -0.74
N TRP A 531 0.34 -13.26 -1.53
CA TRP A 531 0.98 -14.28 -2.35
C TRP A 531 2.32 -14.75 -1.80
N HIS A 532 2.86 -14.09 -0.75
CA HIS A 532 4.21 -14.34 -0.27
C HIS A 532 4.22 -14.65 1.24
N GLY A 533 4.94 -15.71 1.61
CA GLY A 533 5.46 -15.90 2.97
C GLY A 533 6.70 -15.03 3.18
N ARG A 534 7.10 -14.82 4.44
CA ARG A 534 8.35 -14.14 4.81
C ARG A 534 9.13 -14.97 5.80
N GLU A 535 10.44 -15.01 5.60
CA GLU A 535 11.38 -15.67 6.49
C GLU A 535 12.54 -14.73 6.76
N ILE A 536 12.90 -14.58 8.02
CA ILE A 536 14.13 -13.90 8.45
C ILE A 536 15.02 -14.92 9.14
N LYS A 537 16.22 -15.09 8.63
CA LYS A 537 17.30 -15.85 9.27
C LYS A 537 18.21 -14.88 10.02
N VAL A 538 18.25 -15.01 11.34
CA VAL A 538 19.02 -14.15 12.25
C VAL A 538 20.25 -14.92 12.68
N GLU A 539 21.43 -14.39 12.41
CA GLU A 539 22.72 -14.90 12.90
C GLU A 539 23.22 -13.96 13.98
N LEU A 540 23.42 -14.50 15.20
CA LEU A 540 23.93 -13.73 16.33
C LEU A 540 25.46 -13.72 16.28
N MET A 541 26.02 -12.51 16.19
CA MET A 541 27.46 -12.26 16.15
C MET A 541 27.99 -11.94 17.53
N SER A 542 29.21 -12.40 17.84
CA SER A 542 29.94 -11.93 19.02
C SER A 542 30.67 -10.63 18.69
N ARG A 543 30.87 -9.76 19.70
CA ARG A 543 31.67 -8.53 19.51
C ARG A 543 33.14 -8.81 19.21
N ASP A 544 33.63 -9.99 19.50
CA ASP A 544 35.02 -10.39 19.23
C ASP A 544 35.21 -10.83 17.78
N GLU A 545 34.20 -11.47 17.16
CA GLU A 545 34.21 -11.86 15.73
C GLU A 545 34.30 -10.62 14.80
N GLN A 546 33.83 -9.46 15.24
CA GLN A 546 33.91 -8.20 14.47
C GLN A 546 35.35 -7.71 14.22
N LYS A 547 36.30 -8.04 15.10
CA LYS A 547 37.69 -7.58 14.97
C LYS A 547 38.45 -8.38 13.90
N GLU A 548 38.00 -9.58 13.60
CA GLU A 548 38.62 -10.44 12.59
C GLU A 548 38.13 -10.12 11.18
N ASP A 549 36.85 -9.76 10.99
CA ASP A 549 36.30 -9.37 9.68
C ASP A 549 36.82 -7.99 9.18
N ASN A 550 37.35 -7.15 10.06
CA ASN A 550 37.91 -5.82 9.72
C ASN A 550 39.44 -5.81 9.53
N GLN A 551 40.12 -6.94 9.63
CA GLN A 551 41.55 -7.12 9.31
C GLN A 551 41.73 -7.81 7.95
#